data_3c79f66a36623b61dd5d9aa594455fb4
#
_entry.id   3c79f66a36623b61dd5d9aa594455fb4
#
_cell.length_a   1.000
_cell.length_b   1.000
_cell.length_c   1.000
_cell.angle_alpha   90.00
_cell.angle_beta   90.00
_cell.angle_gamma   90.00
#
_symmetry.space_group_name_H-M   'P 1'
#
loop_
_entity.id
_entity.type
_entity.pdbx_description
1 polymer ?
#
loop_
_entity_poly.entity_id
_entity_poly.type
_entity_poly.pdbx_seq_one_letter_code
_entity_poly.pdbx_strand_id
1 'polypeptide(L)'
;MALNRHTPRTAVAVFDTLPDSGMVRLAGLIQTPKAPGNPLPFSAATLWRYVKNGTFPAPVKLSAKTTAWRVSDVRAWLAAQ
;
A
#
# COMPACT_ATOMS: atom_id res chain seq x y z
N MET A 1 23.08 -11.45 -11.03
CA MET A 1 22.95 -11.10 -10.80
C MET A 1 22.50 -10.43 -10.41
N ALA A 2 22.29 -10.50 -10.61
CA ALA A 2 21.98 -9.87 -10.28
C ALA A 2 21.50 -9.28 -9.84
N LEU A 3 21.46 -9.30 -10.06
CA LEU A 3 21.05 -8.84 -9.60
C LEU A 3 20.61 -8.32 -8.91
N ASN A 4 20.63 -8.40 -9.00
CA ASN A 4 20.16 -7.97 -8.34
C ASN A 4 19.93 -7.43 -7.64
N ARG A 5 20.22 -7.30 -7.69
CA ARG A 5 20.06 -6.87 -7.23
C ARG A 5 19.70 -6.16 -6.65
N HIS A 6 19.65 -6.00 -6.86
CA HIS A 6 19.23 -5.37 -6.45
C HIS A 6 18.58 -4.76 -6.03
N THR A 7 18.54 -4.69 -6.28
CA THR A 7 17.69 -4.23 -6.08
C THR A 7 17.24 -4.11 -5.42
N PRO A 8 17.27 -4.12 -5.27
CA PRO A 8 16.55 -3.90 -4.71
C PRO A 8 16.16 -4.17 -3.71
N ARG A 9 16.39 -5.14 -3.56
CA ARG A 9 15.87 -5.31 -2.57
C ARG A 9 15.52 -4.68 -1.65
N THR A 10 16.21 -4.44 -1.31
CA THR A 10 15.95 -3.21 -0.65
C THR A 10 14.62 -2.63 -0.94
N ALA A 11 14.22 -2.74 -2.11
CA ALA A 11 12.99 -2.14 -2.55
C ALA A 11 11.75 -2.97 -2.24
N VAL A 12 11.95 -4.09 -1.59
CA VAL A 12 10.81 -4.92 -1.19
C VAL A 12 10.11 -4.24 -0.03
N ALA A 13 8.91 -3.76 -0.26
CA ALA A 13 8.10 -3.14 0.77
C ALA A 13 7.51 -4.20 1.69
N VAL A 14 7.22 -3.81 2.91
CA VAL A 14 6.51 -4.69 3.85
C VAL A 14 5.22 -5.21 3.20
N PHE A 15 4.55 -4.36 2.45
CA PHE A 15 3.33 -4.73 1.73
C PHE A 15 3.51 -5.98 0.88
N ASP A 16 4.65 -6.10 0.19
CA ASP A 16 4.90 -7.23 -0.71
C ASP A 16 4.98 -8.56 0.01
N THR A 17 5.27 -8.54 1.32
CA THR A 17 5.41 -9.75 2.13
C THR A 17 4.14 -10.08 2.90
N LEU A 18 3.12 -9.23 2.87
CA LEU A 18 1.89 -9.44 3.61
C LEU A 18 1.00 -10.47 2.92
N PRO A 19 0.31 -11.34 3.69
CA PRO A 19 -0.66 -12.25 3.12
C PRO A 19 -1.92 -11.49 2.69
N ASP A 20 -2.67 -12.04 1.75
CA ASP A 20 -3.91 -11.43 1.28
C ASP A 20 -4.93 -11.20 2.41
N SER A 21 -4.90 -12.05 3.43
CA SER A 21 -5.78 -11.92 4.59
C SER A 21 -5.34 -10.83 5.56
N GLY A 22 -4.16 -10.23 5.34
CA GLY A 22 -3.63 -9.21 6.21
C GLY A 22 -4.26 -7.86 6.01
N MET A 23 -3.85 -6.92 6.88
CA MET A 23 -4.28 -5.53 6.83
C MET A 23 -3.05 -4.65 6.73
N VAL A 24 -3.18 -3.52 6.06
CA VAL A 24 -2.08 -2.57 5.90
C VAL A 24 -2.58 -1.15 6.17
N ARG A 25 -1.80 -0.40 6.92
CA ARG A 25 -2.13 0.98 7.25
C ARG A 25 -1.59 1.93 6.18
N LEU A 26 -2.05 3.17 6.23
CA LEU A 26 -1.66 4.20 5.27
C LEU A 26 -0.14 4.29 5.09
N ALA A 27 0.60 4.29 6.20
CA ALA A 27 2.06 4.41 6.16
C ALA A 27 2.74 3.26 5.41
N GLY A 28 2.07 2.11 5.32
CA GLY A 28 2.58 0.96 4.56
C GLY A 28 2.17 0.97 3.10
N LEU A 29 1.34 1.91 2.68
CA LEU A 29 0.83 1.98 1.31
C LEU A 29 1.50 3.06 0.48
N ILE A 30 1.65 4.26 1.00
CA ILE A 30 2.14 5.39 0.21
C ILE A 30 3.66 5.48 0.24
N GLN A 31 4.24 5.88 -0.88
CA GLN A 31 5.68 6.07 -0.98
C GLN A 31 6.08 7.36 -0.28
N THR A 32 7.11 7.26 0.55
CA THR A 32 7.69 8.41 1.25
C THR A 32 9.21 8.29 1.17
N PRO A 33 9.97 9.34 1.55
CA PRO A 33 11.43 9.22 1.59
C PRO A 33 11.93 8.09 2.48
N LYS A 34 11.15 7.72 3.52
CA LYS A 34 11.50 6.61 4.41
C LYS A 34 11.04 5.26 3.91
N ALA A 35 10.10 5.23 2.97
CA ALA A 35 9.51 4.01 2.47
C ALA A 35 9.29 4.10 0.96
N PRO A 36 10.37 4.23 0.18
CA PRO A 36 10.24 4.42 -1.27
C PRO A 36 9.74 3.17 -2.00
N GLY A 37 9.79 2.00 -1.35
CA GLY A 37 9.32 0.76 -1.95
C GLY A 37 7.83 0.48 -1.77
N ASN A 38 7.10 1.36 -1.09
CA ASN A 38 5.67 1.15 -0.90
C ASN A 38 4.92 1.19 -2.24
N PRO A 39 3.78 0.50 -2.35
CA PRO A 39 3.13 0.28 -3.65
C PRO A 39 2.48 1.51 -4.30
N LEU A 40 2.09 2.51 -3.52
CA LEU A 40 1.35 3.65 -4.07
C LEU A 40 2.25 4.88 -4.24
N PRO A 41 2.40 5.36 -5.48
CA PRO A 41 3.34 6.45 -5.79
C PRO A 41 2.75 7.85 -5.59
N PHE A 42 1.77 8.00 -4.72
CA PHE A 42 1.13 9.30 -4.48
C PHE A 42 0.96 9.58 -3.00
N SER A 43 0.60 10.82 -2.68
CA SER A 43 0.52 11.28 -1.30
C SER A 43 -0.74 10.77 -0.59
N ALA A 44 -0.75 10.92 0.73
CA ALA A 44 -1.91 10.58 1.54
C ALA A 44 -3.15 11.38 1.10
N ALA A 45 -2.97 12.66 0.78
CA ALA A 45 -4.09 13.50 0.35
C ALA A 45 -4.72 12.95 -0.94
N THR A 46 -3.89 12.50 -1.87
CA THR A 46 -4.38 11.91 -3.12
C THR A 46 -5.10 10.59 -2.85
N LEU A 47 -4.54 9.77 -1.96
CA LEU A 47 -5.18 8.51 -1.59
C LEU A 47 -6.57 8.73 -1.02
N TRP A 48 -6.71 9.65 -0.08
CA TRP A 48 -8.01 9.94 0.51
C TRP A 48 -9.02 10.47 -0.49
N ARG A 49 -8.54 11.25 -1.46
CA ARG A 49 -9.41 11.73 -2.54
C ARG A 49 -9.92 10.57 -3.38
N TYR A 50 -9.07 9.60 -3.68
CA TYR A 50 -9.47 8.42 -4.44
C TYR A 50 -10.46 7.55 -3.66
N VAL A 51 -10.27 7.43 -2.36
CA VAL A 51 -11.22 6.73 -1.49
C VAL A 51 -12.59 7.42 -1.55
N LYS A 52 -12.59 8.74 -1.45
CA LYS A 52 -13.82 9.52 -1.47
C LYS A 52 -14.55 9.40 -2.81
N ASN A 53 -13.81 9.33 -3.90
CA ASN A 53 -14.38 9.21 -5.25
C ASN A 53 -14.82 7.80 -5.59
N GLY A 54 -14.50 6.82 -4.75
CA GLY A 54 -14.76 5.43 -5.07
C GLY A 54 -13.75 4.80 -6.01
N THR A 55 -12.66 5.51 -6.31
CA THR A 55 -11.62 5.02 -7.22
C THR A 55 -10.69 4.02 -6.54
N PHE A 56 -10.50 4.16 -5.23
CA PHE A 56 -9.66 3.27 -4.44
C PHE A 56 -10.53 2.59 -3.38
N PRO A 57 -10.22 1.34 -2.99
CA PRO A 57 -11.01 0.63 -1.99
C PRO A 57 -11.17 1.39 -0.69
N ALA A 58 -12.34 1.29 -0.07
CA ALA A 58 -12.60 1.93 1.20
C ALA A 58 -11.84 1.22 2.32
N PRO A 59 -11.32 1.97 3.30
CA PRO A 59 -10.61 1.38 4.42
C PRO A 59 -11.55 0.70 5.41
N VAL A 60 -10.97 -0.16 6.23
CA VAL A 60 -11.66 -0.81 7.35
C VAL A 60 -11.19 -0.14 8.62
N LYS A 61 -12.10 0.23 9.49
CA LYS A 61 -11.76 0.84 10.76
C LYS A 61 -11.54 -0.26 11.79
N LEU A 62 -10.29 -0.44 12.20
CA LEU A 62 -9.93 -1.50 13.16
C LEU A 62 -10.21 -1.08 14.60
N SER A 63 -10.10 0.21 14.90
CA SER A 63 -10.42 0.77 16.20
C SER A 63 -10.74 2.25 16.02
N ALA A 64 -11.03 2.94 17.14
CA ALA A 64 -11.37 4.36 17.08
C ALA A 64 -10.29 5.21 16.40
N LYS A 65 -9.03 4.77 16.48
CA LYS A 65 -7.90 5.54 15.94
C LYS A 65 -7.12 4.81 14.86
N THR A 66 -7.52 3.61 14.51
CA THR A 66 -6.77 2.79 13.55
C THR A 66 -7.61 2.45 12.34
N THR A 67 -7.14 2.91 11.19
CA THR A 67 -7.76 2.63 9.90
C THR A 67 -6.76 1.88 9.04
N ALA A 68 -7.22 0.85 8.34
CA ALA A 68 -6.35 0.03 7.51
C ALA A 68 -7.13 -0.47 6.30
N TRP A 69 -6.41 -0.98 5.32
CA TRP A 69 -7.00 -1.57 4.11
C TRP A 69 -6.70 -3.06 4.08
N ARG A 70 -7.60 -3.83 3.53
CA ARG A 70 -7.33 -5.25 3.28
C ARG A 70 -6.28 -5.35 2.19
N VAL A 71 -5.27 -6.16 2.43
CA VAL A 71 -4.19 -6.36 1.46
C VAL A 71 -4.76 -6.87 0.14
N SER A 72 -5.72 -7.80 0.20
CA SER A 72 -6.35 -8.35 -1.01
C SER A 72 -7.04 -7.27 -1.85
N ASP A 73 -7.70 -6.32 -1.20
CA ASP A 73 -8.38 -5.22 -1.91
C ASP A 73 -7.37 -4.31 -2.61
N VAL A 74 -6.27 -4.01 -1.93
CA VAL A 74 -5.21 -3.16 -2.51
C VAL A 74 -4.55 -3.87 -3.68
N ARG A 75 -4.27 -5.16 -3.55
CA ARG A 75 -3.67 -5.94 -4.63
C ARG A 75 -4.59 -6.02 -5.85
N ALA A 76 -5.88 -6.20 -5.62
CA ALA A 76 -6.84 -6.21 -6.71
C ALA A 76 -6.88 -4.86 -7.43
N TRP A 77 -6.82 -3.78 -6.68
CA TRP A 77 -6.78 -2.44 -7.27
C TRP A 77 -5.52 -2.24 -8.12
N LEU A 78 -4.36 -2.65 -7.56
CA LEU A 78 -3.09 -2.54 -8.28
C LEU A 78 -3.11 -3.35 -9.57
N ALA A 79 -3.69 -4.55 -9.54
CA ALA A 79 -3.77 -5.42 -10.70
C ALA A 79 -4.67 -4.84 -11.81
N ALA A 80 -5.59 -3.98 -11.44
CA ALA A 80 -6.54 -3.37 -12.39
C ALA A 80 -6.00 -2.11 -13.06
N GLN A 81 -4.81 -1.64 -12.67
CA GLN A 81 -4.23 -0.42 -13.24
C GLN A 81 -3.45 -0.66 -14.53
#